data_9465783b62d62013c0c83783cb36c714
#
_entry.id   9465783b62d62013c0c83783cb36c714
#
_cell.length_a   1.000
_cell.length_b   1.000
_cell.length_c   1.000
_cell.angle_alpha   90.00
_cell.angle_beta   90.00
_cell.angle_gamma   90.00
#
_symmetry.space_group_name_H-M   'P 1'
#
loop_
_entity.id
_entity.type
_entity.pdbx_description
1 polymer ?
#
loop_
_entity_poly.entity_id
_entity_poly.type
_entity_poly.pdbx_seq_one_letter_code
_entity_poly.pdbx_strand_id
1 'polypeptide(L)'
;MFDGVDGDCVVSYNAMITAAVRSSRPGEALVLFREMQAKGLKPTSVTLISVLSACALLGALELGKWIHEYVRKIGFDSLVKVNTALIDMYAKCGSLEDAIAVFQGMESKDKQAWSVMIVAYANHGYGREAISLFEEMKKQGMKPDDVTFLGVLYACSHSGLVSEGLQYFDDMRDHGIVPGIKHYGCVTDLLARSGQLERAYKFIDELPIKLTPILWRTLLSACGAHGDVELGKQVFERILELDDSHGGDYVIFSNLCANSGSWEEMNRVRKLMSEKGVVKVPGCSSIEIDNTVHEFFAGDGRHPKSQEACRMVDEVIDQLKLVGYVPNTSHVFHVEMGEEEKAASLRYHSEKLAIAFGLLNTPPGATLRVVKNLRVCPDCHSMAKLVSMVFNRRIILRDLNRFHHFENGVCSCGDYW
;
A
#
# COMPACT_ATOMS: atom_id res chain seq x y z
N MET A 1 -32.17 10.14 -0.83
CA MET A 1 -32.45 11.29 0.06
C MET A 1 -31.98 12.62 -0.58
N PHE A 2 -32.24 12.83 -1.90
CA PHE A 2 -31.87 14.06 -2.65
C PHE A 2 -32.93 14.51 -3.65
N ASP A 3 -34.19 14.14 -3.43
CA ASP A 3 -35.32 14.49 -4.31
C ASP A 3 -35.84 15.93 -4.13
N GLY A 4 -35.02 16.85 -3.69
CA GLY A 4 -35.48 18.20 -3.37
C GLY A 4 -34.52 19.36 -3.69
N VAL A 5 -33.40 19.11 -4.33
CA VAL A 5 -32.51 20.17 -4.85
C VAL A 5 -32.64 20.15 -6.37
N ASP A 6 -32.77 21.31 -7.01
CA ASP A 6 -32.61 21.45 -8.48
C ASP A 6 -31.27 20.83 -8.88
N GLY A 7 -31.30 19.50 -9.15
CA GLY A 7 -30.13 18.61 -9.19
C GLY A 7 -29.23 18.79 -10.43
N ASP A 8 -29.53 19.76 -11.30
CA ASP A 8 -28.92 19.93 -12.59
C ASP A 8 -27.89 21.07 -12.66
N CYS A 9 -27.25 21.40 -11.53
CA CYS A 9 -26.17 22.38 -11.55
C CYS A 9 -24.82 21.79 -11.21
N VAL A 10 -23.75 22.40 -11.74
CA VAL A 10 -22.35 21.98 -11.53
C VAL A 10 -21.99 21.90 -10.03
N VAL A 11 -22.55 22.80 -9.22
CA VAL A 11 -22.29 22.85 -7.76
C VAL A 11 -22.84 21.61 -7.05
N SER A 12 -24.06 21.18 -7.40
CA SER A 12 -24.68 19.97 -6.84
C SER A 12 -23.86 18.71 -7.20
N TYR A 13 -23.46 18.58 -8.47
CA TYR A 13 -22.58 17.46 -8.87
C TYR A 13 -21.24 17.48 -8.16
N ASN A 14 -20.59 18.64 -8.01
CA ASN A 14 -19.33 18.76 -7.27
C ASN A 14 -19.49 18.32 -5.80
N ALA A 15 -20.59 18.71 -5.16
CA ALA A 15 -20.88 18.31 -3.78
C ALA A 15 -21.09 16.79 -3.67
N MET A 16 -21.90 16.20 -4.58
CA MET A 16 -22.17 14.75 -4.60
C MET A 16 -20.90 13.93 -4.89
N ILE A 17 -20.11 14.30 -5.92
CA ILE A 17 -18.85 13.63 -6.26
C ILE A 17 -17.88 13.70 -5.08
N THR A 18 -17.71 14.88 -4.48
CA THR A 18 -16.84 15.05 -3.31
C THR A 18 -17.30 14.23 -2.11
N ALA A 19 -18.61 14.20 -1.85
CA ALA A 19 -19.19 13.40 -0.77
C ALA A 19 -18.99 11.90 -0.99
N ALA A 20 -19.18 11.40 -2.22
CA ALA A 20 -18.95 10.01 -2.58
C ALA A 20 -17.48 9.60 -2.35
N VAL A 21 -16.52 10.43 -2.77
CA VAL A 21 -15.08 10.20 -2.53
C VAL A 21 -14.78 10.16 -1.04
N ARG A 22 -15.26 11.13 -0.26
CA ARG A 22 -15.06 11.19 1.20
C ARG A 22 -15.68 10.03 1.95
N SER A 23 -16.77 9.47 1.44
CA SER A 23 -17.45 8.30 2.00
C SER A 23 -16.88 6.97 1.50
N SER A 24 -15.67 6.98 0.89
CA SER A 24 -15.02 5.79 0.33
C SER A 24 -15.87 5.03 -0.70
N ARG A 25 -16.63 5.77 -1.51
CA ARG A 25 -17.44 5.26 -2.63
C ARG A 25 -16.95 5.83 -3.98
N PRO A 26 -15.69 5.59 -4.36
CA PRO A 26 -15.09 6.22 -5.54
C PRO A 26 -15.76 5.82 -6.86
N GLY A 27 -16.29 4.59 -6.95
CA GLY A 27 -17.06 4.14 -8.13
C GLY A 27 -18.30 5.01 -8.39
N GLU A 28 -19.04 5.35 -7.33
CA GLU A 28 -20.21 6.24 -7.43
C GLU A 28 -19.81 7.65 -7.89
N ALA A 29 -18.66 8.16 -7.40
CA ALA A 29 -18.14 9.44 -7.86
C ALA A 29 -17.88 9.48 -9.38
N LEU A 30 -17.37 8.37 -9.94
CA LEU A 30 -17.15 8.25 -11.38
C LEU A 30 -18.46 8.14 -12.19
N VAL A 31 -19.46 7.48 -11.64
CA VAL A 31 -20.81 7.45 -12.27
C VAL A 31 -21.40 8.86 -12.32
N LEU A 32 -21.41 9.58 -11.20
CA LEU A 32 -21.88 10.96 -11.13
C LEU A 32 -21.13 11.89 -12.09
N PHE A 33 -19.83 11.69 -12.25
CA PHE A 33 -19.05 12.47 -13.22
C PHE A 33 -19.48 12.20 -14.66
N ARG A 34 -19.75 10.93 -15.04
CA ARG A 34 -20.27 10.58 -16.36
C ARG A 34 -21.66 11.16 -16.61
N GLU A 35 -22.55 11.12 -15.61
CA GLU A 35 -23.87 11.74 -15.68
C GLU A 35 -23.80 13.26 -15.89
N MET A 36 -22.90 13.92 -15.13
CA MET A 36 -22.62 15.35 -15.29
C MET A 36 -22.21 15.69 -16.74
N GLN A 37 -21.31 14.88 -17.32
CA GLN A 37 -20.86 15.05 -18.71
C GLN A 37 -21.99 14.78 -19.72
N ALA A 38 -22.79 13.73 -19.51
CA ALA A 38 -23.94 13.40 -20.38
C ALA A 38 -25.01 14.51 -20.41
N LYS A 39 -25.14 15.26 -19.33
CA LYS A 39 -26.00 16.47 -19.24
C LYS A 39 -25.36 17.73 -19.84
N GLY A 40 -24.15 17.62 -20.42
CA GLY A 40 -23.46 18.76 -21.03
C GLY A 40 -22.90 19.76 -20.02
N LEU A 41 -22.88 19.44 -18.71
CA LEU A 41 -22.33 20.30 -17.68
C LEU A 41 -20.79 20.28 -17.73
N LYS A 42 -20.17 21.46 -17.77
CA LYS A 42 -18.69 21.57 -17.85
C LYS A 42 -18.06 21.33 -16.48
N PRO A 43 -17.12 20.38 -16.35
CA PRO A 43 -16.38 20.19 -15.12
C PRO A 43 -15.57 21.43 -14.73
N THR A 44 -15.49 21.69 -13.43
CA THR A 44 -14.65 22.71 -12.82
C THR A 44 -13.37 22.09 -12.25
N SER A 45 -12.43 22.90 -11.80
CA SER A 45 -11.25 22.40 -11.07
C SER A 45 -11.62 21.55 -9.84
N VAL A 46 -12.71 21.90 -9.12
CA VAL A 46 -13.21 21.12 -7.98
C VAL A 46 -13.69 19.73 -8.43
N THR A 47 -14.44 19.67 -9.54
CA THR A 47 -14.86 18.40 -10.14
C THR A 47 -13.67 17.52 -10.44
N LEU A 48 -12.67 18.06 -11.15
CA LEU A 48 -11.50 17.31 -11.62
C LEU A 48 -10.64 16.81 -10.45
N ILE A 49 -10.41 17.65 -9.43
CA ILE A 49 -9.67 17.23 -8.22
C ILE A 49 -10.38 16.06 -7.53
N SER A 50 -11.71 16.12 -7.40
CA SER A 50 -12.48 15.04 -6.76
C SER A 50 -12.47 13.76 -7.59
N VAL A 51 -12.59 13.86 -8.92
CA VAL A 51 -12.54 12.71 -9.82
C VAL A 51 -11.14 12.08 -9.87
N LEU A 52 -10.07 12.90 -9.89
CA LEU A 52 -8.69 12.41 -9.77
C LEU A 52 -8.47 11.69 -8.45
N SER A 53 -9.05 12.19 -7.35
CA SER A 53 -9.01 11.50 -6.06
C SER A 53 -9.76 10.15 -6.11
N ALA A 54 -10.88 10.05 -6.84
CA ALA A 54 -11.58 8.79 -7.06
C ALA A 54 -10.72 7.80 -7.86
N CYS A 55 -10.04 8.25 -8.93
CA CYS A 55 -9.10 7.45 -9.69
C CYS A 55 -7.95 6.92 -8.80
N ALA A 56 -7.40 7.78 -7.94
CA ALA A 56 -6.34 7.42 -7.00
C ALA A 56 -6.77 6.31 -6.02
N LEU A 57 -8.00 6.36 -5.51
CA LEU A 57 -8.55 5.35 -4.61
C LEU A 57 -8.78 4.00 -5.30
N LEU A 58 -9.21 4.02 -6.55
CA LEU A 58 -9.47 2.81 -7.36
C LEU A 58 -8.21 2.25 -8.02
N GLY A 59 -7.13 3.02 -8.11
CA GLY A 59 -5.97 2.66 -8.93
C GLY A 59 -6.25 2.76 -10.44
N ALA A 60 -7.27 3.52 -10.86
CA ALA A 60 -7.74 3.64 -12.24
C ALA A 60 -6.81 4.57 -13.06
N LEU A 61 -5.64 4.05 -13.46
CA LEU A 61 -4.59 4.81 -14.13
C LEU A 61 -5.04 5.34 -15.49
N GLU A 62 -5.65 4.51 -16.33
CA GLU A 62 -6.01 4.90 -17.69
C GLU A 62 -7.08 5.99 -17.71
N LEU A 63 -8.06 5.92 -16.80
CA LEU A 63 -9.01 7.01 -16.61
C LEU A 63 -8.31 8.28 -16.10
N GLY A 64 -7.36 8.15 -15.18
CA GLY A 64 -6.56 9.27 -14.68
C GLY A 64 -5.76 9.96 -15.79
N LYS A 65 -5.15 9.20 -16.72
CA LYS A 65 -4.46 9.73 -17.92
C LYS A 65 -5.43 10.46 -18.83
N TRP A 66 -6.61 9.89 -19.08
CA TRP A 66 -7.63 10.54 -19.89
C TRP A 66 -8.06 11.89 -19.27
N ILE A 67 -8.23 11.94 -17.95
CA ILE A 67 -8.56 13.19 -17.24
C ILE A 67 -7.39 14.18 -17.34
N HIS A 68 -6.14 13.74 -17.28
CA HIS A 68 -4.98 14.61 -17.44
C HIS A 68 -4.96 15.27 -18.82
N GLU A 69 -5.22 14.51 -19.89
CA GLU A 69 -5.36 15.07 -21.25
C GLU A 69 -6.55 16.04 -21.35
N TYR A 70 -7.65 15.76 -20.66
CA TYR A 70 -8.78 16.68 -20.61
C TYR A 70 -8.42 17.98 -19.87
N VAL A 71 -7.69 17.90 -18.75
CA VAL A 71 -7.16 19.07 -18.01
C VAL A 71 -6.34 19.98 -18.93
N ARG A 72 -5.45 19.41 -19.75
CA ARG A 72 -4.65 20.15 -20.74
C ARG A 72 -5.52 20.85 -21.77
N LYS A 73 -6.50 20.14 -22.33
CA LYS A 73 -7.41 20.68 -23.37
C LYS A 73 -8.22 21.88 -22.90
N ILE A 74 -8.57 21.94 -21.63
CA ILE A 74 -9.36 23.06 -21.07
C ILE A 74 -8.50 24.14 -20.40
N GLY A 75 -7.16 24.00 -20.43
CA GLY A 75 -6.22 24.99 -19.89
C GLY A 75 -6.15 25.03 -18.36
N PHE A 76 -6.41 23.92 -17.68
CA PHE A 76 -6.31 23.83 -16.21
C PHE A 76 -4.97 23.25 -15.74
N ASP A 77 -4.07 22.95 -16.65
CA ASP A 77 -2.70 22.49 -16.40
C ASP A 77 -1.79 23.54 -15.73
N SER A 78 -2.18 24.81 -15.77
CA SER A 78 -1.51 25.88 -15.00
C SER A 78 -1.94 25.94 -13.51
N LEU A 79 -3.02 25.25 -13.13
CA LEU A 79 -3.57 25.31 -11.78
C LEU A 79 -2.81 24.38 -10.81
N VAL A 80 -2.07 24.96 -9.85
CA VAL A 80 -1.26 24.21 -8.87
C VAL A 80 -2.06 23.11 -8.17
N LYS A 81 -3.30 23.39 -7.73
CA LYS A 81 -4.14 22.40 -7.04
C LYS A 81 -4.53 21.21 -7.92
N VAL A 82 -4.73 21.43 -9.23
CA VAL A 82 -5.05 20.36 -10.18
C VAL A 82 -3.81 19.51 -10.42
N ASN A 83 -2.65 20.12 -10.62
CA ASN A 83 -1.38 19.41 -10.77
C ASN A 83 -1.04 18.60 -9.51
N THR A 84 -1.25 19.15 -8.31
CA THR A 84 -1.08 18.41 -7.05
C THR A 84 -2.00 17.19 -6.98
N ALA A 85 -3.25 17.29 -7.44
CA ALA A 85 -4.16 16.16 -7.52
C ALA A 85 -3.74 15.14 -8.60
N LEU A 86 -3.17 15.58 -9.71
CA LEU A 86 -2.59 14.70 -10.73
C LEU A 86 -1.38 13.94 -10.17
N ILE A 87 -0.47 14.60 -9.46
CA ILE A 87 0.68 13.95 -8.79
C ILE A 87 0.19 12.86 -7.82
N ASP A 88 -0.79 13.17 -6.95
CA ASP A 88 -1.37 12.22 -6.01
C ASP A 88 -2.04 11.03 -6.72
N MET A 89 -2.80 11.31 -7.78
CA MET A 89 -3.45 10.29 -8.60
C MET A 89 -2.43 9.36 -9.25
N TYR A 90 -1.42 9.90 -9.94
CA TYR A 90 -0.40 9.09 -10.60
C TYR A 90 0.38 8.25 -9.59
N ALA A 91 0.83 8.86 -8.50
CA ALA A 91 1.54 8.14 -7.43
C ALA A 91 0.71 6.98 -6.88
N LYS A 92 -0.56 7.21 -6.53
CA LYS A 92 -1.44 6.17 -5.98
C LYS A 92 -1.89 5.11 -6.99
N CYS A 93 -1.82 5.41 -8.29
CA CYS A 93 -2.04 4.44 -9.36
C CYS A 93 -0.76 3.68 -9.77
N GLY A 94 0.37 3.90 -9.07
CA GLY A 94 1.61 3.18 -9.32
C GLY A 94 2.42 3.72 -10.51
N SER A 95 2.18 4.96 -10.94
CA SER A 95 2.91 5.61 -12.03
C SER A 95 3.74 6.78 -11.49
N LEU A 96 4.85 6.45 -10.82
CA LEU A 96 5.73 7.45 -10.20
C LEU A 96 6.37 8.36 -11.25
N GLU A 97 6.72 7.83 -12.42
CA GLU A 97 7.32 8.59 -13.50
C GLU A 97 6.40 9.71 -14.01
N ASP A 98 5.11 9.41 -14.19
CA ASP A 98 4.14 10.43 -14.59
C ASP A 98 3.93 11.47 -13.48
N ALA A 99 3.95 11.06 -12.20
CA ALA A 99 3.90 11.98 -11.07
C ALA A 99 5.11 12.93 -11.05
N ILE A 100 6.32 12.40 -11.28
CA ILE A 100 7.56 13.19 -11.38
C ILE A 100 7.46 14.16 -12.55
N ALA A 101 7.01 13.71 -13.72
CA ALA A 101 6.88 14.56 -14.91
C ALA A 101 5.93 15.73 -14.67
N VAL A 102 4.77 15.50 -14.02
CA VAL A 102 3.85 16.59 -13.66
C VAL A 102 4.50 17.53 -12.66
N PHE A 103 5.16 17.02 -11.61
CA PHE A 103 5.82 17.85 -10.61
C PHE A 103 6.93 18.72 -11.20
N GLN A 104 7.75 18.16 -12.08
CA GLN A 104 8.83 18.91 -12.75
C GLN A 104 8.30 19.97 -13.71
N GLY A 105 7.18 19.68 -14.40
CA GLY A 105 6.53 20.60 -15.32
C GLY A 105 5.80 21.78 -14.68
N MET A 106 5.59 21.77 -13.35
CA MET A 106 4.94 22.88 -12.65
C MET A 106 5.84 24.12 -12.60
N GLU A 107 5.35 25.25 -13.11
CA GLU A 107 6.05 26.55 -13.01
C GLU A 107 6.18 27.04 -11.58
N SER A 108 5.13 26.86 -10.78
CA SER A 108 5.14 27.16 -9.34
C SER A 108 4.66 25.96 -8.53
N LYS A 109 5.31 25.72 -7.41
CA LYS A 109 5.02 24.60 -6.51
C LYS A 109 4.67 25.15 -5.14
N ASP A 110 3.46 24.86 -4.65
CA ASP A 110 3.10 25.15 -3.28
C ASP A 110 3.59 24.05 -2.33
N LYS A 111 3.50 24.31 -1.03
CA LYS A 111 3.91 23.35 0.00
C LYS A 111 3.22 21.98 -0.17
N GLN A 112 1.95 21.97 -0.59
CA GLN A 112 1.21 20.74 -0.75
C GLN A 112 1.76 19.89 -1.89
N ALA A 113 2.16 20.51 -3.01
CA ALA A 113 2.78 19.80 -4.14
C ALA A 113 4.09 19.12 -3.71
N TRP A 114 4.95 19.81 -2.94
CA TRP A 114 6.17 19.23 -2.38
C TRP A 114 5.86 18.06 -1.44
N SER A 115 4.95 18.26 -0.48
CA SER A 115 4.59 17.20 0.47
C SER A 115 4.04 15.95 -0.21
N VAL A 116 3.16 16.12 -1.21
CA VAL A 116 2.61 14.98 -1.97
C VAL A 116 3.69 14.24 -2.74
N MET A 117 4.65 14.96 -3.35
CA MET A 117 5.74 14.32 -4.10
C MET A 117 6.72 13.58 -3.17
N ILE A 118 7.05 14.16 -1.99
CA ILE A 118 7.88 13.48 -0.97
C ILE A 118 7.21 12.18 -0.52
N VAL A 119 5.90 12.22 -0.21
CA VAL A 119 5.13 11.02 0.15
C VAL A 119 5.06 10.02 -1.00
N ALA A 120 4.96 10.49 -2.25
CA ALA A 120 4.99 9.63 -3.42
C ALA A 120 6.29 8.84 -3.51
N TYR A 121 7.45 9.49 -3.44
CA TYR A 121 8.74 8.80 -3.41
C TYR A 121 8.84 7.79 -2.27
N ALA A 122 8.43 8.18 -1.07
CA ALA A 122 8.48 7.32 0.12
C ALA A 122 7.64 6.03 -0.07
N ASN A 123 6.40 6.18 -0.55
CA ASN A 123 5.49 5.05 -0.79
C ASN A 123 6.01 4.09 -1.86
N HIS A 124 6.78 4.60 -2.82
CA HIS A 124 7.35 3.80 -3.90
C HIS A 124 8.73 3.19 -3.59
N GLY A 125 9.24 3.39 -2.36
CA GLY A 125 10.51 2.82 -1.91
C GLY A 125 11.75 3.63 -2.28
N TYR A 126 11.57 4.86 -2.77
CA TYR A 126 12.66 5.79 -3.11
C TYR A 126 12.92 6.75 -1.97
N GLY A 127 13.35 6.19 -0.83
CA GLY A 127 13.48 6.97 0.41
C GLY A 127 14.57 8.02 0.37
N ARG A 128 15.70 7.78 -0.31
CA ARG A 128 16.78 8.79 -0.45
C ARG A 128 16.35 9.96 -1.32
N GLU A 129 15.58 9.70 -2.37
CA GLU A 129 15.00 10.70 -3.25
C GLU A 129 13.97 11.56 -2.50
N ALA A 130 13.14 10.92 -1.65
CA ALA A 130 12.20 11.63 -0.78
C ALA A 130 12.91 12.60 0.16
N ILE A 131 14.00 12.16 0.80
CA ILE A 131 14.83 13.00 1.68
C ILE A 131 15.50 14.13 0.90
N SER A 132 16.08 13.82 -0.28
CA SER A 132 16.69 14.82 -1.15
C SER A 132 15.69 15.91 -1.55
N LEU A 133 14.48 15.53 -1.88
CA LEU A 133 13.40 16.45 -2.24
C LEU A 133 12.95 17.32 -1.05
N PHE A 134 12.92 16.75 0.16
CA PHE A 134 12.63 17.48 1.39
C PHE A 134 13.70 18.56 1.67
N GLU A 135 14.98 18.22 1.52
CA GLU A 135 16.05 19.19 1.71
C GLU A 135 16.05 20.28 0.63
N GLU A 136 15.66 19.93 -0.61
CA GLU A 136 15.47 20.91 -1.67
C GLU A 136 14.32 21.88 -1.35
N MET A 137 13.17 21.39 -0.88
CA MET A 137 12.06 22.21 -0.41
C MET A 137 12.50 23.25 0.63
N LYS A 138 13.30 22.82 1.62
CA LYS A 138 13.86 23.72 2.65
C LYS A 138 14.80 24.76 2.06
N LYS A 139 15.68 24.38 1.12
CA LYS A 139 16.59 25.29 0.43
C LYS A 139 15.85 26.37 -0.37
N GLN A 140 14.66 26.05 -0.89
CA GLN A 140 13.79 27.02 -1.55
C GLN A 140 12.99 27.92 -0.58
N GLY A 141 13.29 27.83 0.72
CA GLY A 141 12.68 28.68 1.75
C GLY A 141 11.27 28.25 2.17
N MET A 142 10.81 27.08 1.73
CA MET A 142 9.51 26.55 2.13
C MET A 142 9.60 25.89 3.51
N LYS A 143 8.68 26.26 4.40
CA LYS A 143 8.60 25.66 5.74
C LYS A 143 7.85 24.33 5.67
N PRO A 144 8.49 23.20 6.07
CA PRO A 144 7.82 21.91 6.19
C PRO A 144 6.63 21.96 7.16
N ASP A 145 5.63 21.12 6.95
CA ASP A 145 4.50 20.92 7.84
C ASP A 145 4.44 19.46 8.33
N ASP A 146 3.38 19.12 9.06
CA ASP A 146 3.15 17.78 9.60
C ASP A 146 3.11 16.71 8.49
N VAL A 147 2.49 17.01 7.35
CA VAL A 147 2.41 16.08 6.21
C VAL A 147 3.79 15.88 5.57
N THR A 148 4.58 16.94 5.45
CA THR A 148 5.93 16.87 4.90
C THR A 148 6.84 16.01 5.78
N PHE A 149 6.82 16.23 7.11
CA PHE A 149 7.58 15.42 8.05
C PHE A 149 7.09 13.97 8.07
N LEU A 150 5.78 13.73 7.97
CA LEU A 150 5.25 12.37 7.84
C LEU A 150 5.85 11.64 6.65
N GLY A 151 5.93 12.29 5.48
CA GLY A 151 6.54 11.72 4.29
C GLY A 151 8.01 11.35 4.48
N VAL A 152 8.80 12.22 5.11
CA VAL A 152 10.23 11.97 5.39
C VAL A 152 10.41 10.84 6.41
N LEU A 153 9.65 10.84 7.50
CA LEU A 153 9.69 9.77 8.50
C LEU A 153 9.31 8.42 7.90
N TYR A 154 8.30 8.40 7.03
CA TYR A 154 7.91 7.22 6.29
C TYR A 154 9.03 6.73 5.37
N ALA A 155 9.68 7.65 4.66
CA ALA A 155 10.85 7.35 3.83
C ALA A 155 12.00 6.72 4.64
N CYS A 156 12.32 7.28 5.81
CA CYS A 156 13.34 6.76 6.71
C CYS A 156 12.98 5.35 7.21
N SER A 157 11.72 5.13 7.64
CA SER A 157 11.26 3.81 8.12
C SER A 157 11.40 2.74 7.04
N HIS A 158 10.98 3.04 5.81
CA HIS A 158 11.01 2.09 4.72
C HIS A 158 12.39 1.91 4.04
N SER A 159 13.38 2.69 4.43
CA SER A 159 14.77 2.61 3.93
C SER A 159 15.78 2.26 5.02
N GLY A 160 15.34 1.99 6.25
CA GLY A 160 16.22 1.65 7.36
C GLY A 160 17.12 2.78 7.85
N LEU A 161 16.77 4.03 7.57
CA LEU A 161 17.56 5.23 7.93
C LEU A 161 17.23 5.69 9.35
N VAL A 162 17.67 4.91 10.34
CA VAL A 162 17.25 5.07 11.75
C VAL A 162 17.73 6.41 12.33
N SER A 163 19.01 6.75 12.16
CA SER A 163 19.58 7.97 12.72
C SER A 163 18.92 9.23 12.15
N GLU A 164 18.77 9.26 10.83
CA GLU A 164 18.13 10.36 10.12
C GLU A 164 16.65 10.48 10.50
N GLY A 165 15.92 9.34 10.59
CA GLY A 165 14.51 9.36 10.96
C GLY A 165 14.27 9.88 12.37
N LEU A 166 15.09 9.50 13.34
CA LEU A 166 15.02 10.04 14.70
C LEU A 166 15.35 11.53 14.74
N GLN A 167 16.36 11.97 13.97
CA GLN A 167 16.71 13.38 13.86
C GLN A 167 15.54 14.19 13.27
N TYR A 168 14.93 13.75 12.17
CA TYR A 168 13.75 14.44 11.59
C TYR A 168 12.56 14.45 12.55
N PHE A 169 12.40 13.43 13.38
CA PHE A 169 11.35 13.42 14.39
C PHE A 169 11.59 14.48 15.48
N ASP A 170 12.84 14.66 15.90
CA ASP A 170 13.21 15.72 16.84
C ASP A 170 13.10 17.12 16.19
N ASP A 171 13.51 17.27 14.93
CA ASP A 171 13.41 18.51 14.15
C ASP A 171 11.95 19.02 14.03
N MET A 172 10.94 18.14 14.12
CA MET A 172 9.53 18.57 14.13
C MET A 172 9.24 19.58 15.24
N ARG A 173 9.83 19.39 16.42
CA ARG A 173 9.64 20.29 17.58
C ARG A 173 10.25 21.65 17.32
N ASP A 174 11.42 21.69 16.68
CA ASP A 174 12.11 22.93 16.31
C ASP A 174 11.31 23.74 15.28
N HIS A 175 10.50 23.06 14.47
CA HIS A 175 9.57 23.69 13.54
C HIS A 175 8.20 24.03 14.17
N GLY A 176 8.02 23.80 15.47
CA GLY A 176 6.76 24.06 16.20
C GLY A 176 5.64 23.08 15.84
N ILE A 177 5.98 21.90 15.31
CA ILE A 177 5.01 20.86 14.91
C ILE A 177 4.88 19.83 16.03
N VAL A 178 3.65 19.63 16.51
CA VAL A 178 3.35 18.60 17.51
C VAL A 178 3.17 17.25 16.80
N PRO A 179 3.98 16.21 17.10
CA PRO A 179 3.84 14.91 16.50
C PRO A 179 2.47 14.29 16.79
N GLY A 180 1.79 13.80 15.77
CA GLY A 180 0.55 13.03 15.88
C GLY A 180 0.79 11.53 15.78
N ILE A 181 -0.29 10.74 15.94
CA ILE A 181 -0.25 9.25 15.94
C ILE A 181 0.48 8.66 14.73
N LYS A 182 0.35 9.27 13.54
CA LYS A 182 1.03 8.80 12.33
C LYS A 182 2.54 8.97 12.41
N HIS A 183 3.02 10.08 12.96
CA HIS A 183 4.46 10.34 13.16
C HIS A 183 5.05 9.34 14.15
N TYR A 184 4.35 9.10 15.27
CA TYR A 184 4.73 8.06 16.24
C TYR A 184 4.73 6.68 15.58
N GLY A 185 3.76 6.40 14.70
CA GLY A 185 3.72 5.16 13.92
C GLY A 185 4.96 4.96 13.04
N CYS A 186 5.42 6.00 12.35
CA CYS A 186 6.64 5.93 11.54
C CYS A 186 7.89 5.68 12.37
N VAL A 187 8.01 6.33 13.54
CA VAL A 187 9.16 6.10 14.45
C VAL A 187 9.11 4.70 15.05
N THR A 188 7.93 4.24 15.46
CA THR A 188 7.74 2.86 15.94
C THR A 188 8.15 1.86 14.86
N ASP A 189 7.67 2.02 13.62
CA ASP A 189 7.99 1.14 12.49
C ASP A 189 9.50 1.18 12.16
N LEU A 190 10.12 2.36 12.21
CA LEU A 190 11.55 2.55 12.01
C LEU A 190 12.39 1.75 13.02
N LEU A 191 12.10 1.90 14.31
CA LEU A 191 12.79 1.19 15.38
C LEU A 191 12.52 -0.32 15.29
N ALA A 192 11.28 -0.70 15.07
CA ALA A 192 10.84 -2.08 15.02
C ALA A 192 11.47 -2.85 13.84
N ARG A 193 11.44 -2.27 12.63
CA ARG A 193 12.08 -2.88 11.44
C ARG A 193 13.58 -3.00 11.57
N SER A 194 14.24 -2.07 12.26
CA SER A 194 15.68 -2.13 12.51
C SER A 194 16.09 -3.11 13.60
N GLY A 195 15.14 -3.87 14.18
CA GLY A 195 15.39 -4.85 15.24
C GLY A 195 15.55 -4.24 16.64
N GLN A 196 15.32 -2.94 16.82
CA GLN A 196 15.38 -2.27 18.11
C GLN A 196 14.04 -2.41 18.88
N LEU A 197 13.59 -3.65 19.05
CA LEU A 197 12.23 -3.97 19.53
C LEU A 197 11.94 -3.43 20.93
N GLU A 198 12.86 -3.62 21.87
CA GLU A 198 12.72 -3.11 23.25
C GLU A 198 12.66 -1.58 23.28
N ARG A 199 13.43 -0.92 22.40
CA ARG A 199 13.40 0.53 22.29
C ARG A 199 12.06 1.01 21.69
N ALA A 200 11.53 0.27 20.72
CA ALA A 200 10.20 0.54 20.16
C ALA A 200 9.10 0.36 21.21
N TYR A 201 9.19 -0.69 22.03
CA TYR A 201 8.24 -0.93 23.12
C TYR A 201 8.22 0.24 24.10
N LYS A 202 9.38 0.64 24.64
CA LYS A 202 9.50 1.77 25.55
C LYS A 202 9.01 3.08 24.94
N PHE A 203 9.33 3.28 23.67
CA PHE A 203 8.87 4.47 22.93
C PHE A 203 7.33 4.53 22.90
N ILE A 204 6.63 3.41 22.64
CA ILE A 204 5.16 3.37 22.63
C ILE A 204 4.60 3.61 24.05
N ASP A 205 5.16 2.94 25.06
CA ASP A 205 4.66 2.99 26.44
C ASP A 205 4.77 4.39 27.08
N GLU A 206 5.79 5.16 26.68
CA GLU A 206 6.06 6.53 27.17
C GLU A 206 5.35 7.64 26.38
N LEU A 207 4.50 7.30 25.37
CA LEU A 207 3.87 8.32 24.54
C LEU A 207 2.86 9.18 25.29
N PRO A 208 2.88 10.51 25.10
CA PRO A 208 1.98 11.45 25.77
C PRO A 208 0.58 11.52 25.11
N ILE A 209 0.13 10.43 24.49
CA ILE A 209 -1.14 10.36 23.77
C ILE A 209 -1.93 9.12 24.19
N LYS A 210 -3.25 9.13 23.95
CA LYS A 210 -4.07 7.93 24.16
C LYS A 210 -3.58 6.83 23.22
N LEU A 211 -3.14 5.73 23.80
CA LEU A 211 -2.65 4.57 23.05
C LEU A 211 -3.77 3.96 22.21
N THR A 212 -3.42 3.58 21.00
CA THR A 212 -4.28 2.86 20.06
C THR A 212 -3.61 1.54 19.67
N PRO A 213 -4.38 0.51 19.28
CA PRO A 213 -3.80 -0.79 18.91
C PRO A 213 -2.80 -0.70 17.74
N ILE A 214 -2.89 0.34 16.91
CA ILE A 214 -2.12 0.42 15.66
C ILE A 214 -0.60 0.43 15.88
N LEU A 215 -0.11 1.10 16.92
CA LEU A 215 1.33 1.14 17.25
C LEU A 215 1.81 -0.21 17.74
N TRP A 216 1.04 -0.84 18.62
CA TRP A 216 1.32 -2.18 19.13
C TRP A 216 1.29 -3.23 18.03
N ARG A 217 0.35 -3.13 17.06
CA ARG A 217 0.29 -4.00 15.87
C ARG A 217 1.53 -3.88 15.00
N THR A 218 2.06 -2.68 14.87
CA THR A 218 3.34 -2.45 14.15
C THR A 218 4.48 -3.20 14.85
N LEU A 219 4.57 -3.09 16.18
CA LEU A 219 5.59 -3.78 16.97
C LEU A 219 5.39 -5.31 16.95
N LEU A 220 4.13 -5.80 17.06
CA LEU A 220 3.84 -7.24 16.97
C LEU A 220 4.28 -7.84 15.63
N SER A 221 4.05 -7.11 14.54
CA SER A 221 4.52 -7.51 13.19
C SER A 221 6.05 -7.66 13.15
N ALA A 222 6.77 -6.74 13.80
CA ALA A 222 8.21 -6.78 13.87
C ALA A 222 8.72 -7.89 14.80
N CYS A 223 8.08 -8.15 15.94
CA CYS A 223 8.36 -9.33 16.76
C CYS A 223 8.26 -10.61 15.93
N GLY A 224 7.22 -10.69 15.05
CA GLY A 224 7.08 -11.80 14.09
C GLY A 224 8.24 -11.92 13.12
N ALA A 225 8.72 -10.80 12.58
CA ALA A 225 9.83 -10.77 11.64
C ALA A 225 11.19 -11.10 12.26
N HIS A 226 11.41 -10.67 13.51
CA HIS A 226 12.67 -10.89 14.25
C HIS A 226 12.66 -12.13 15.15
N GLY A 227 11.52 -12.82 15.28
CA GLY A 227 11.41 -14.05 16.05
C GLY A 227 11.36 -13.86 17.58
N ASP A 228 11.05 -12.67 18.07
CA ASP A 228 10.98 -12.38 19.50
C ASP A 228 9.61 -12.74 20.07
N VAL A 229 9.51 -13.94 20.64
CA VAL A 229 8.26 -14.49 21.19
C VAL A 229 7.87 -13.85 22.51
N GLU A 230 8.85 -13.60 23.38
CA GLU A 230 8.58 -13.07 24.72
C GLU A 230 8.03 -11.65 24.64
N LEU A 231 8.67 -10.79 23.86
CA LEU A 231 8.15 -9.45 23.63
C LEU A 231 6.85 -9.50 22.82
N GLY A 232 6.75 -10.39 21.83
CA GLY A 232 5.54 -10.60 21.03
C GLY A 232 4.32 -10.96 21.88
N LYS A 233 4.52 -11.75 22.95
CA LYS A 233 3.46 -12.09 23.89
C LYS A 233 2.99 -10.88 24.68
N GLN A 234 3.92 -10.11 25.26
CA GLN A 234 3.59 -8.89 26.00
C GLN A 234 2.82 -7.89 25.11
N VAL A 235 3.30 -7.71 23.88
CA VAL A 235 2.65 -6.81 22.89
C VAL A 235 1.26 -7.30 22.51
N PHE A 236 1.10 -8.63 22.31
CA PHE A 236 -0.20 -9.20 21.97
C PHE A 236 -1.21 -9.02 23.11
N GLU A 237 -0.79 -9.21 24.35
CA GLU A 237 -1.63 -8.96 25.55
C GLU A 237 -2.07 -7.48 25.61
N ARG A 238 -1.16 -6.53 25.35
CA ARG A 238 -1.50 -5.10 25.26
C ARG A 238 -2.51 -4.79 24.13
N ILE A 239 -2.40 -5.47 23.00
CA ILE A 239 -3.38 -5.32 21.90
C ILE A 239 -4.76 -5.80 22.36
N LEU A 240 -4.85 -6.98 22.98
CA LEU A 240 -6.12 -7.54 23.45
C LEU A 240 -6.83 -6.67 24.50
N GLU A 241 -6.08 -5.95 25.32
CA GLU A 241 -6.63 -4.98 26.27
C GLU A 241 -7.28 -3.78 25.57
N LEU A 242 -6.81 -3.40 24.39
CA LEU A 242 -7.27 -2.24 23.62
C LEU A 242 -8.33 -2.60 22.57
N ASP A 243 -8.14 -3.73 21.89
CA ASP A 243 -9.01 -4.22 20.81
C ASP A 243 -8.74 -5.70 20.54
N ASP A 244 -9.69 -6.55 20.88
CA ASP A 244 -9.61 -8.00 20.73
C ASP A 244 -10.34 -8.55 19.50
N SER A 245 -10.82 -7.66 18.62
CA SER A 245 -11.67 -8.02 17.48
C SER A 245 -10.90 -8.26 16.15
N HIS A 246 -9.62 -7.87 16.09
CA HIS A 246 -8.87 -7.90 14.83
C HIS A 246 -8.14 -9.23 14.62
N GLY A 247 -8.62 -10.04 13.69
CA GLY A 247 -8.10 -11.39 13.40
C GLY A 247 -6.63 -11.45 12.98
N GLY A 248 -6.09 -10.38 12.40
CA GLY A 248 -4.68 -10.30 12.03
C GLY A 248 -3.72 -10.43 13.21
N ASP A 249 -4.10 -9.91 14.38
CA ASP A 249 -3.27 -9.92 15.59
C ASP A 249 -3.07 -11.35 16.10
N TYR A 250 -4.15 -12.13 16.15
CA TYR A 250 -4.11 -13.56 16.52
C TYR A 250 -3.28 -14.38 15.52
N VAL A 251 -3.43 -14.11 14.23
CA VAL A 251 -2.67 -14.80 13.18
C VAL A 251 -1.18 -14.50 13.30
N ILE A 252 -0.77 -13.23 13.44
CA ILE A 252 0.64 -12.86 13.56
C ILE A 252 1.27 -13.51 14.78
N PHE A 253 0.61 -13.41 15.95
CA PHE A 253 1.17 -13.98 17.19
C PHE A 253 1.15 -15.51 17.16
N SER A 254 0.10 -16.17 16.66
CA SER A 254 0.10 -17.63 16.50
C SER A 254 1.20 -18.12 15.58
N ASN A 255 1.49 -17.37 14.51
CA ASN A 255 2.57 -17.67 13.58
C ASN A 255 3.96 -17.49 14.23
N LEU A 256 4.13 -16.44 15.04
CA LEU A 256 5.36 -16.22 15.81
C LEU A 256 5.62 -17.38 16.77
N CYS A 257 4.60 -17.83 17.51
CA CYS A 257 4.68 -18.99 18.39
C CYS A 257 5.05 -20.27 17.62
N ALA A 258 4.45 -20.48 16.44
CA ALA A 258 4.74 -21.65 15.60
C ALA A 258 6.19 -21.66 15.10
N ASN A 259 6.72 -20.51 14.68
CA ASN A 259 8.12 -20.35 14.24
C ASN A 259 9.14 -20.72 15.33
N SER A 260 8.81 -20.43 16.58
CA SER A 260 9.66 -20.72 17.73
C SER A 260 9.47 -22.13 18.31
N GLY A 261 8.58 -22.94 17.73
CA GLY A 261 8.23 -24.27 18.26
C GLY A 261 7.31 -24.23 19.48
N SER A 262 6.74 -23.07 19.82
CA SER A 262 5.81 -22.91 20.97
C SER A 262 4.39 -23.34 20.60
N TRP A 263 4.19 -24.61 20.29
CA TRP A 263 2.96 -25.19 19.75
C TRP A 263 1.76 -25.09 20.71
N GLU A 264 1.99 -25.21 21.98
CA GLU A 264 0.92 -25.08 23.01
C GLU A 264 0.33 -23.67 22.99
N GLU A 265 1.20 -22.67 22.97
CA GLU A 265 0.78 -21.27 22.95
C GLU A 265 0.09 -20.92 21.62
N MET A 266 0.61 -21.42 20.50
CA MET A 266 -0.03 -21.29 19.20
C MET A 266 -1.47 -21.83 19.22
N ASN A 267 -1.67 -23.04 19.76
CA ASN A 267 -3.00 -23.67 19.86
C ASN A 267 -3.92 -22.88 20.79
N ARG A 268 -3.40 -22.35 21.90
CA ARG A 268 -4.14 -21.50 22.83
C ARG A 268 -4.67 -20.24 22.13
N VAL A 269 -3.83 -19.56 21.35
CA VAL A 269 -4.18 -18.34 20.64
C VAL A 269 -5.22 -18.61 19.54
N ARG A 270 -5.07 -19.70 18.77
CA ARG A 270 -6.05 -20.10 17.75
C ARG A 270 -7.41 -20.46 18.34
N LYS A 271 -7.40 -21.16 19.49
CA LYS A 271 -8.63 -21.48 20.22
C LYS A 271 -9.31 -20.19 20.72
N LEU A 272 -8.55 -19.27 21.31
CA LEU A 272 -9.06 -17.97 21.74
C LEU A 272 -9.68 -17.18 20.60
N MET A 273 -9.04 -17.15 19.43
CA MET A 273 -9.57 -16.51 18.22
C MET A 273 -10.93 -17.11 17.82
N SER A 274 -11.04 -18.45 17.85
CA SER A 274 -12.28 -19.17 17.54
C SER A 274 -13.38 -18.91 18.57
N GLU A 275 -13.06 -18.95 19.86
CA GLU A 275 -14.01 -18.70 20.96
C GLU A 275 -14.59 -17.28 20.90
N LYS A 276 -13.80 -16.30 20.47
CA LYS A 276 -14.24 -14.92 20.27
C LYS A 276 -14.97 -14.70 18.93
N GLY A 277 -15.09 -15.71 18.08
CA GLY A 277 -15.74 -15.59 16.77
C GLY A 277 -14.99 -14.66 15.79
N VAL A 278 -13.70 -14.42 16.02
CA VAL A 278 -12.89 -13.54 15.16
C VAL A 278 -12.47 -14.28 13.90
N VAL A 279 -12.73 -13.67 12.74
CA VAL A 279 -12.49 -14.29 11.44
C VAL A 279 -11.30 -13.62 10.75
N LYS A 280 -10.47 -14.44 10.11
CA LYS A 280 -9.35 -13.96 9.27
C LYS A 280 -9.90 -13.38 7.96
N VAL A 281 -9.49 -12.16 7.61
CA VAL A 281 -9.77 -11.56 6.30
C VAL A 281 -8.99 -12.33 5.22
N PRO A 282 -9.65 -12.85 4.16
CA PRO A 282 -8.96 -13.55 3.09
C PRO A 282 -8.08 -12.59 2.28
N GLY A 283 -6.92 -13.10 1.85
CA GLY A 283 -6.04 -12.37 0.94
C GLY A 283 -6.68 -12.26 -0.44
N CYS A 284 -6.82 -11.02 -0.93
CA CYS A 284 -7.32 -10.70 -2.26
C CYS A 284 -6.27 -9.92 -3.02
N SER A 285 -6.10 -10.23 -4.31
CA SER A 285 -5.30 -9.44 -5.23
C SER A 285 -6.13 -9.09 -6.45
N SER A 286 -6.02 -7.84 -6.91
CA SER A 286 -6.70 -7.36 -8.11
C SER A 286 -5.71 -6.88 -9.17
N ILE A 287 -6.11 -7.00 -10.43
CA ILE A 287 -5.41 -6.47 -11.59
C ILE A 287 -6.44 -5.87 -12.55
N GLU A 288 -6.14 -4.69 -13.11
CA GLU A 288 -6.95 -4.06 -14.14
C GLU A 288 -6.44 -4.45 -15.52
N ILE A 289 -7.34 -5.00 -16.35
CA ILE A 289 -7.08 -5.33 -17.76
C ILE A 289 -8.30 -4.88 -18.58
N ASP A 290 -8.07 -4.16 -19.66
CA ASP A 290 -9.11 -3.63 -20.55
C ASP A 290 -10.23 -2.87 -19.81
N ASN A 291 -9.84 -2.00 -18.88
CA ASN A 291 -10.74 -1.22 -17.99
C ASN A 291 -11.67 -2.09 -17.12
N THR A 292 -11.32 -3.36 -16.92
CA THR A 292 -12.04 -4.30 -16.06
C THR A 292 -11.14 -4.74 -14.92
N VAL A 293 -11.63 -4.66 -13.69
CA VAL A 293 -10.92 -5.14 -12.50
C VAL A 293 -11.21 -6.62 -12.29
N HIS A 294 -10.17 -7.42 -12.25
CA HIS A 294 -10.21 -8.85 -11.99
C HIS A 294 -9.67 -9.12 -10.59
N GLU A 295 -10.45 -9.80 -9.75
CA GLU A 295 -10.10 -10.12 -8.38
C GLU A 295 -9.83 -11.62 -8.20
N PHE A 296 -8.77 -11.94 -7.48
CA PHE A 296 -8.33 -13.30 -7.17
C PHE A 296 -8.17 -13.48 -5.67
N PHE A 297 -8.66 -14.61 -5.17
CA PHE A 297 -8.49 -15.03 -3.78
C PHE A 297 -7.70 -16.32 -3.74
N ALA A 298 -6.90 -16.53 -2.70
CA ALA A 298 -6.13 -17.75 -2.54
C ALA A 298 -7.07 -18.97 -2.41
N GLY A 299 -6.88 -19.97 -3.27
CA GLY A 299 -7.66 -21.21 -3.25
C GLY A 299 -9.11 -21.08 -3.73
N ASP A 300 -9.50 -19.97 -4.37
CA ASP A 300 -10.86 -19.71 -4.82
C ASP A 300 -11.00 -19.81 -6.34
N GLY A 301 -11.93 -20.62 -6.78
CA GLY A 301 -12.26 -20.82 -8.20
C GLY A 301 -13.37 -19.90 -8.75
N ARG A 302 -13.80 -18.86 -8.02
CA ARG A 302 -14.95 -18.01 -8.40
C ARG A 302 -14.70 -17.18 -9.66
N HIS A 303 -13.46 -16.79 -9.93
CA HIS A 303 -13.15 -16.04 -11.14
C HIS A 303 -13.41 -16.91 -12.41
N PRO A 304 -14.12 -16.40 -13.44
CA PRO A 304 -14.46 -17.19 -14.62
C PRO A 304 -13.27 -17.86 -15.32
N LYS A 305 -12.10 -17.21 -15.27
CA LYS A 305 -10.85 -17.71 -15.87
C LYS A 305 -9.85 -18.22 -14.80
N SER A 306 -10.32 -18.66 -13.64
CA SER A 306 -9.46 -19.17 -12.56
C SER A 306 -8.59 -20.34 -12.99
N GLN A 307 -9.16 -21.29 -13.77
CA GLN A 307 -8.42 -22.44 -14.26
C GLN A 307 -7.29 -22.07 -15.24
N GLU A 308 -7.50 -21.05 -16.08
CA GLU A 308 -6.47 -20.55 -16.99
C GLU A 308 -5.34 -19.88 -16.18
N ALA A 309 -5.70 -19.06 -15.19
CA ALA A 309 -4.73 -18.44 -14.29
C ALA A 309 -3.92 -19.47 -13.50
N CYS A 310 -4.55 -20.54 -12.98
CA CYS A 310 -3.85 -21.62 -12.28
C CYS A 310 -2.85 -22.35 -13.20
N ARG A 311 -3.26 -22.71 -14.42
CA ARG A 311 -2.36 -23.34 -15.39
C ARG A 311 -1.15 -22.45 -15.70
N MET A 312 -1.39 -21.16 -15.90
CA MET A 312 -0.29 -20.21 -16.13
C MET A 312 0.62 -20.06 -14.92
N VAL A 313 0.09 -20.12 -13.68
CA VAL A 313 0.92 -20.17 -12.47
C VAL A 313 1.85 -21.38 -12.50
N ASP A 314 1.34 -22.54 -12.90
CA ASP A 314 2.13 -23.77 -12.99
C ASP A 314 3.25 -23.64 -14.02
N GLU A 315 2.95 -23.13 -15.21
CA GLU A 315 3.93 -22.88 -16.27
C GLU A 315 5.00 -21.85 -15.81
N VAL A 316 4.59 -20.76 -15.15
CA VAL A 316 5.50 -19.77 -14.60
C VAL A 316 6.42 -20.39 -13.56
N ILE A 317 5.87 -21.14 -12.59
CA ILE A 317 6.68 -21.78 -11.54
C ILE A 317 7.68 -22.75 -12.17
N ASP A 318 7.31 -23.53 -13.16
CA ASP A 318 8.23 -24.48 -13.79
C ASP A 318 9.35 -23.78 -14.55
N GLN A 319 9.08 -22.65 -15.20
CA GLN A 319 10.14 -21.82 -15.80
C GLN A 319 11.03 -21.18 -14.74
N LEU A 320 10.47 -20.69 -13.64
CA LEU A 320 11.23 -20.06 -12.56
C LEU A 320 12.14 -21.06 -11.82
N LYS A 321 11.75 -22.35 -11.72
CA LYS A 321 12.61 -23.40 -11.16
C LYS A 321 13.91 -23.56 -11.96
N LEU A 322 13.89 -23.36 -13.28
CA LEU A 322 15.09 -23.43 -14.12
C LEU A 322 16.11 -22.34 -13.79
N VAL A 323 15.67 -21.23 -13.19
CA VAL A 323 16.53 -20.12 -12.74
C VAL A 323 16.72 -20.10 -11.23
N GLY A 324 16.37 -21.18 -10.53
CA GLY A 324 16.67 -21.38 -9.11
C GLY A 324 15.54 -20.94 -8.15
N TYR A 325 14.32 -20.77 -8.62
CA TYR A 325 13.18 -20.50 -7.70
C TYR A 325 12.90 -21.71 -6.81
N VAL A 326 12.91 -21.45 -5.50
CA VAL A 326 12.46 -22.40 -4.48
C VAL A 326 11.37 -21.69 -3.66
N PRO A 327 10.19 -22.32 -3.47
CA PRO A 327 9.14 -21.73 -2.64
C PRO A 327 9.65 -21.45 -1.22
N ASN A 328 9.43 -20.24 -0.74
CA ASN A 328 9.80 -19.85 0.61
C ASN A 328 8.67 -20.22 1.58
N THR A 329 8.78 -21.38 2.21
CA THR A 329 7.79 -21.95 3.13
C THR A 329 7.90 -21.42 4.56
N SER A 330 8.86 -20.54 4.87
CA SER A 330 9.17 -20.05 6.22
C SER A 330 7.98 -19.39 6.94
N HIS A 331 6.95 -18.99 6.20
CA HIS A 331 5.74 -18.38 6.75
C HIS A 331 4.48 -19.27 6.65
N VAL A 332 4.65 -20.56 6.35
CA VAL A 332 3.56 -21.55 6.34
C VAL A 332 3.60 -22.37 7.64
N PHE A 333 2.72 -22.05 8.56
CA PHE A 333 2.73 -22.59 9.93
C PHE A 333 1.63 -23.66 10.12
N HIS A 334 1.87 -24.84 9.56
CA HIS A 334 1.06 -26.02 9.80
C HIS A 334 1.96 -27.16 10.28
N VAL A 335 1.74 -27.62 11.51
CA VAL A 335 2.57 -28.61 12.20
C VAL A 335 2.61 -29.97 11.50
N GLU A 336 1.51 -30.32 10.85
CA GLU A 336 1.31 -31.63 10.23
C GLU A 336 1.64 -31.66 8.73
N MET A 337 1.99 -30.50 8.14
CA MET A 337 2.32 -30.39 6.71
C MET A 337 3.81 -30.63 6.44
N GLY A 338 4.11 -31.54 5.54
CA GLY A 338 5.45 -31.67 4.96
C GLY A 338 5.83 -30.46 4.08
N GLU A 339 7.12 -30.32 3.75
CA GLU A 339 7.60 -29.17 2.96
C GLU A 339 6.93 -29.09 1.58
N GLU A 340 6.58 -30.22 0.96
CA GLU A 340 5.86 -30.28 -0.32
C GLU A 340 4.43 -29.73 -0.18
N GLU A 341 3.73 -30.08 0.90
CA GLU A 341 2.38 -29.58 1.18
C GLU A 341 2.39 -28.08 1.49
N LYS A 342 3.39 -27.61 2.24
CA LYS A 342 3.61 -26.18 2.48
C LYS A 342 3.83 -25.42 1.18
N ALA A 343 4.69 -25.94 0.31
CA ALA A 343 4.94 -25.37 -1.01
C ALA A 343 3.67 -25.36 -1.88
N ALA A 344 2.86 -26.43 -1.82
CA ALA A 344 1.57 -26.52 -2.52
C ALA A 344 0.58 -25.45 -2.03
N SER A 345 0.54 -25.17 -0.72
CA SER A 345 -0.33 -24.14 -0.15
C SER A 345 0.00 -22.71 -0.62
N LEU A 346 1.27 -22.44 -0.96
CA LEU A 346 1.74 -21.17 -1.51
C LEU A 346 1.51 -21.04 -3.01
N ARG A 347 1.22 -22.16 -3.70
CA ARG A 347 1.22 -22.22 -5.17
C ARG A 347 0.24 -21.23 -5.80
N TYR A 348 -0.97 -21.16 -5.26
CA TYR A 348 -2.05 -20.34 -5.81
C TYR A 348 -2.41 -19.17 -4.91
N HIS A 349 -1.40 -18.49 -4.35
CA HIS A 349 -1.63 -17.21 -3.69
C HIS A 349 -2.23 -16.20 -4.68
N SER A 350 -3.08 -15.32 -4.19
CA SER A 350 -3.84 -14.38 -5.01
C SER A 350 -2.94 -13.48 -5.87
N GLU A 351 -1.75 -13.11 -5.36
CA GLU A 351 -0.76 -12.34 -6.11
C GLU A 351 -0.23 -13.09 -7.33
N LYS A 352 0.06 -14.37 -7.15
CA LYS A 352 0.56 -15.24 -8.24
C LYS A 352 -0.50 -15.42 -9.32
N LEU A 353 -1.76 -15.61 -8.93
CA LEU A 353 -2.90 -15.70 -9.85
C LEU A 353 -3.08 -14.39 -10.63
N ALA A 354 -3.03 -13.24 -9.97
CA ALA A 354 -3.17 -11.95 -10.62
C ALA A 354 -2.01 -11.66 -11.61
N ILE A 355 -0.77 -11.97 -11.23
CA ILE A 355 0.40 -11.83 -12.11
C ILE A 355 0.29 -12.76 -13.32
N ALA A 356 -0.03 -14.04 -13.10
CA ALA A 356 -0.18 -15.03 -14.18
C ALA A 356 -1.31 -14.62 -15.13
N PHE A 357 -2.45 -14.17 -14.61
CA PHE A 357 -3.54 -13.65 -15.40
C PHE A 357 -3.13 -12.43 -16.24
N GLY A 358 -2.32 -11.55 -15.66
CA GLY A 358 -1.74 -10.40 -16.35
C GLY A 358 -0.82 -10.82 -17.50
N LEU A 359 0.03 -11.84 -17.30
CA LEU A 359 0.91 -12.38 -18.34
C LEU A 359 0.12 -12.95 -19.52
N LEU A 360 -1.01 -13.64 -19.26
CA LEU A 360 -1.87 -14.22 -20.28
C LEU A 360 -2.62 -13.17 -21.12
N ASN A 361 -3.08 -12.09 -20.49
CA ASN A 361 -4.06 -11.19 -21.09
C ASN A 361 -3.48 -9.82 -21.46
N THR A 362 -2.16 -9.64 -21.41
CA THR A 362 -1.49 -8.39 -21.81
C THR A 362 -0.31 -8.67 -22.75
N PRO A 363 0.00 -7.80 -23.71
CA PRO A 363 1.10 -8.02 -24.64
C PRO A 363 2.45 -8.08 -23.90
N PRO A 364 3.48 -8.75 -24.48
CA PRO A 364 4.83 -8.74 -23.96
C PRO A 364 5.36 -7.32 -23.70
N GLY A 365 6.08 -7.12 -22.61
CA GLY A 365 6.61 -5.81 -22.22
C GLY A 365 5.61 -4.87 -21.50
N ALA A 366 4.32 -5.16 -21.52
CA ALA A 366 3.34 -4.35 -20.77
C ALA A 366 3.58 -4.45 -19.26
N THR A 367 3.44 -3.34 -18.56
CA THR A 367 3.54 -3.29 -17.10
C THR A 367 2.33 -3.94 -16.44
N LEU A 368 2.55 -4.86 -15.51
CA LEU A 368 1.51 -5.46 -14.69
C LEU A 368 1.33 -4.65 -13.40
N ARG A 369 0.08 -4.23 -13.10
CA ARG A 369 -0.26 -3.52 -11.88
C ARG A 369 -1.19 -4.36 -11.02
N VAL A 370 -0.69 -4.81 -9.88
CA VAL A 370 -1.41 -5.68 -8.94
C VAL A 370 -1.61 -4.93 -7.63
N VAL A 371 -2.83 -4.98 -7.10
CA VAL A 371 -3.16 -4.42 -5.78
C VAL A 371 -3.50 -5.56 -4.84
N LYS A 372 -2.88 -5.58 -3.66
CA LYS A 372 -3.08 -6.58 -2.60
C LYS A 372 -3.69 -5.93 -1.37
N ASN A 373 -4.71 -6.57 -0.80
CA ASN A 373 -5.37 -6.12 0.44
C ASN A 373 -4.62 -6.49 1.74
N LEU A 374 -3.54 -7.23 1.65
CA LEU A 374 -2.65 -7.61 2.75
C LEU A 374 -1.21 -7.30 2.36
N ARG A 375 -0.28 -7.41 3.33
CA ARG A 375 1.16 -7.35 3.03
C ARG A 375 1.56 -8.53 2.13
N VAL A 376 2.40 -8.29 1.13
CA VAL A 376 2.93 -9.34 0.27
C VAL A 376 3.81 -10.29 1.09
N CYS A 377 3.69 -11.59 0.87
CA CYS A 377 4.54 -12.57 1.55
C CYS A 377 5.91 -12.69 0.87
N PRO A 378 6.97 -13.14 1.58
CA PRO A 378 8.31 -13.29 1.01
C PRO A 378 8.36 -14.17 -0.23
N ASP A 379 7.55 -15.22 -0.28
CA ASP A 379 7.48 -16.11 -1.42
C ASP A 379 6.90 -15.43 -2.68
N CYS A 380 5.77 -14.71 -2.56
CA CYS A 380 5.20 -13.95 -3.67
C CYS A 380 6.11 -12.80 -4.12
N HIS A 381 6.82 -12.16 -3.18
CA HIS A 381 7.80 -11.12 -3.50
C HIS A 381 8.99 -11.69 -4.30
N SER A 382 9.55 -12.82 -3.87
CA SER A 382 10.65 -13.51 -4.57
C SER A 382 10.21 -13.97 -5.96
N MET A 383 8.99 -14.53 -6.08
CA MET A 383 8.44 -14.91 -7.37
C MET A 383 8.29 -13.71 -8.30
N ALA A 384 7.74 -12.58 -7.82
CA ALA A 384 7.56 -11.38 -8.64
C ALA A 384 8.90 -10.82 -9.16
N LYS A 385 9.98 -10.86 -8.36
CA LYS A 385 11.33 -10.52 -8.80
C LYS A 385 11.76 -11.40 -9.99
N LEU A 386 11.66 -12.71 -9.86
CA LEU A 386 12.07 -13.64 -10.90
C LEU A 386 11.18 -13.56 -12.14
N VAL A 387 9.86 -13.39 -11.99
CA VAL A 387 8.95 -13.15 -13.12
C VAL A 387 9.36 -11.89 -13.87
N SER A 388 9.73 -10.81 -13.18
CA SER A 388 10.15 -9.57 -13.85
C SER A 388 11.38 -9.79 -14.74
N MET A 389 12.30 -10.65 -14.33
CA MET A 389 13.50 -10.99 -15.08
C MET A 389 13.22 -11.97 -16.23
N VAL A 390 12.58 -13.10 -15.93
CA VAL A 390 12.40 -14.22 -16.89
C VAL A 390 11.43 -13.84 -18.00
N PHE A 391 10.34 -13.14 -17.68
CA PHE A 391 9.34 -12.74 -18.66
C PHE A 391 9.55 -11.31 -19.20
N ASN A 392 10.65 -10.66 -18.80
CA ASN A 392 10.95 -9.28 -19.19
C ASN A 392 9.75 -8.35 -18.99
N ARG A 393 9.19 -8.35 -17.77
CA ARG A 393 7.98 -7.60 -17.39
C ARG A 393 8.26 -6.70 -16.20
N ARG A 394 7.87 -5.45 -16.33
CA ARG A 394 7.77 -4.58 -15.16
C ARG A 394 6.50 -4.94 -14.38
N ILE A 395 6.64 -5.24 -13.08
CA ILE A 395 5.52 -5.54 -12.20
C ILE A 395 5.48 -4.47 -11.10
N ILE A 396 4.35 -3.84 -10.92
CA ILE A 396 4.10 -2.88 -9.85
C ILE A 396 3.05 -3.49 -8.94
N LEU A 397 3.46 -3.88 -7.74
CA LEU A 397 2.57 -4.46 -6.74
C LEU A 397 2.39 -3.45 -5.61
N ARG A 398 1.15 -3.04 -5.38
CA ARG A 398 0.75 -2.24 -4.22
C ARG A 398 0.21 -3.16 -3.14
N ASP A 399 0.81 -3.16 -1.99
CA ASP A 399 0.28 -3.83 -0.80
C ASP A 399 -0.28 -2.82 0.22
N LEU A 400 -0.60 -3.25 1.44
CA LEU A 400 -1.13 -2.36 2.48
C LEU A 400 -0.20 -1.19 2.84
N ASN A 401 1.11 -1.41 2.70
CA ASN A 401 2.11 -0.51 3.24
C ASN A 401 2.76 0.35 2.16
N ARG A 402 3.01 -0.20 0.97
CA ARG A 402 3.83 0.46 -0.04
C ARG A 402 3.65 -0.11 -1.43
N PHE A 403 4.33 0.50 -2.40
CA PHE A 403 4.55 -0.07 -3.72
C PHE A 403 5.86 -0.85 -3.79
N HIS A 404 5.84 -1.95 -4.51
CA HIS A 404 6.98 -2.75 -4.92
C HIS A 404 7.11 -2.68 -6.43
N HIS A 405 8.18 -2.10 -6.93
CA HIS A 405 8.50 -2.08 -8.36
C HIS A 405 9.52 -3.17 -8.66
N PHE A 406 9.06 -4.20 -9.37
CA PHE A 406 9.91 -5.30 -9.79
C PHE A 406 10.30 -5.11 -11.24
N GLU A 407 11.60 -5.10 -11.49
CA GLU A 407 12.19 -4.97 -12.82
C GLU A 407 13.55 -5.65 -12.84
N ASN A 408 13.85 -6.43 -13.90
CA ASN A 408 15.13 -7.12 -14.07
C ASN A 408 15.59 -7.95 -12.84
N GLY A 409 14.68 -8.57 -12.11
CA GLY A 409 14.99 -9.40 -10.96
C GLY A 409 15.23 -8.66 -9.65
N VAL A 410 15.09 -7.33 -9.63
CA VAL A 410 15.24 -6.51 -8.42
C VAL A 410 13.92 -5.84 -8.02
N CYS A 411 13.82 -5.41 -6.76
CA CYS A 411 12.69 -4.64 -6.26
C CYS A 411 13.16 -3.29 -5.70
N SER A 412 12.37 -2.24 -5.91
CA SER A 412 12.63 -0.89 -5.37
C SER A 412 12.74 -0.84 -3.84
N CYS A 413 12.20 -1.85 -3.13
CA CYS A 413 12.30 -1.93 -1.67
C CYS A 413 13.69 -2.36 -1.17
N GLY A 414 14.59 -2.83 -2.05
CA GLY A 414 15.90 -3.35 -1.64
C GLY A 414 15.82 -4.55 -0.71
N ASP A 415 14.72 -5.32 -0.76
CA ASP A 415 14.39 -6.44 0.12
C ASP A 415 14.24 -6.03 1.61
N TYR A 416 14.04 -4.74 1.86
CA TYR A 416 13.74 -4.17 3.18
C TYR A 416 12.26 -3.69 3.22
N TRP A 417 11.35 -4.57 3.69
CA TRP A 417 9.92 -4.24 3.75
C TRP A 417 9.18 -4.88 4.93
#